data_9d710d50ce95a214512d5bb36769b479
#
_entry.id   9d710d50ce95a214512d5bb36769b479
#
_cell.length_a   1.000
_cell.length_b   1.000
_cell.length_c   1.000
_cell.angle_alpha   90.00
_cell.angle_beta   90.00
_cell.angle_gamma   90.00
#
_symmetry.space_group_name_H-M   'P 1'
#
loop_
_entity.id
_entity.type
_entity.pdbx_description
1 polymer ?
#
loop_
_entity_poly.entity_id
_entity_poly.type
_entity_poly.pdbx_seq_one_letter_code
_entity_poly.pdbx_strand_id
1 'polypeptide(L)'
;MACQSAIHVGTLGGFAPPFGPRAPHAILAKGRSLRHNRDVLPTPSASPPKTVWAVLEVLRWTTARFEKHGLASARLDAELLAARAFGMSRIELYAHFDRPLAAAELTSYRDLVSRRLAGEPVAYLLGHKEFWSLDLLVDPRVLIPRPDSETLVEEALDRLAGPEAAPRIADVGTGSGALALALAKQRPEAQVFATDISPDALDVARANAERLGLAITFIQGDLHQPLVPAGPFDLIVANLPYIPSGDIDGLAADVRSEPRLALDGGADGLALVRRLVVGAPDLLPPGGCLALEVGAGQADAIEELLHGTGFDGVRSRRDLAGIERVVSGVKGTSS
;
A
#
# COMPACT_ATOMS: atom_id res chain seq x y z
N MET A 1 1.16 46.05 -3.71
CA MET A 1 2.32 46.34 -4.60
C MET A 1 2.93 45.05 -4.99
N ALA A 2 2.72 44.64 -6.23
CA ALA A 2 3.18 43.41 -6.82
C ALA A 2 4.62 43.55 -7.29
N CYS A 3 5.44 42.52 -7.08
CA CYS A 3 6.70 42.37 -7.80
C CYS A 3 6.72 40.97 -8.42
N GLN A 4 6.40 40.91 -9.72
CA GLN A 4 6.60 39.73 -10.56
C GLN A 4 8.05 39.70 -11.00
N SER A 5 8.74 38.60 -10.73
CA SER A 5 10.03 38.27 -11.37
C SER A 5 9.80 37.10 -12.31
N ALA A 6 9.82 37.37 -13.59
CA ALA A 6 9.79 36.39 -14.67
C ALA A 6 11.15 35.67 -14.74
N ILE A 7 11.13 34.34 -14.56
CA ILE A 7 12.27 33.47 -14.86
C ILE A 7 12.08 32.94 -16.28
N HIS A 8 12.99 33.34 -17.15
CA HIS A 8 13.13 32.83 -18.53
C HIS A 8 13.59 31.37 -18.46
N VAL A 9 12.71 30.44 -18.82
CA VAL A 9 13.06 29.02 -18.99
C VAL A 9 13.51 28.81 -20.43
N GLY A 10 14.83 28.63 -20.59
CA GLY A 10 15.41 28.24 -21.87
C GLY A 10 14.87 26.91 -22.37
N THR A 11 14.38 26.87 -23.58
CA THR A 11 13.93 25.68 -24.31
C THR A 11 15.11 24.72 -24.53
N LEU A 12 15.19 23.68 -23.70
CA LEU A 12 16.05 22.53 -23.95
C LEU A 12 15.47 21.72 -25.13
N GLY A 13 16.32 21.48 -26.13
CA GLY A 13 15.98 20.79 -27.36
C GLY A 13 15.25 19.47 -27.19
N GLY A 14 14.26 19.27 -28.06
CA GLY A 14 13.33 18.16 -28.03
C GLY A 14 13.99 16.79 -28.20
N PHE A 15 14.00 16.04 -27.11
CA PHE A 15 14.22 14.61 -27.15
C PHE A 15 12.86 13.92 -27.33
N ALA A 16 12.72 13.10 -28.37
CA ALA A 16 11.57 12.22 -28.47
C ALA A 16 11.61 11.19 -27.33
N PRO A 17 10.54 11.08 -26.54
CA PRO A 17 10.53 10.15 -25.40
C PRO A 17 10.55 8.70 -25.90
N PRO A 18 11.15 7.77 -25.13
CA PRO A 18 11.06 6.35 -25.41
C PRO A 18 9.62 5.82 -25.37
N PHE A 19 8.69 6.64 -24.89
CA PHE A 19 7.29 6.36 -24.63
C PHE A 19 6.36 7.28 -25.46
N GLY A 20 6.29 7.12 -26.79
CA GLY A 20 5.34 7.85 -27.64
C GLY A 20 3.97 7.14 -27.71
N PRO A 21 2.84 7.88 -27.89
CA PRO A 21 1.53 7.27 -28.11
C PRO A 21 1.50 6.50 -29.44
N ARG A 22 0.83 5.33 -29.47
CA ARG A 22 0.48 4.64 -30.71
C ARG A 22 -0.52 5.50 -31.47
N ALA A 23 -0.25 5.78 -32.75
CA ALA A 23 -1.18 6.45 -33.66
C ALA A 23 -2.39 5.56 -33.99
N PRO A 24 -3.61 6.12 -34.08
CA PRO A 24 -4.76 5.40 -34.61
C PRO A 24 -4.63 5.27 -36.15
N HIS A 25 -5.12 4.16 -36.69
CA HIS A 25 -5.15 3.86 -38.13
C HIS A 25 -5.93 4.91 -38.92
N ALA A 26 -5.29 5.48 -39.92
CA ALA A 26 -5.88 6.42 -40.84
C ALA A 26 -6.68 5.70 -41.95
N ILE A 27 -7.94 6.12 -42.14
CA ILE A 27 -8.79 5.74 -43.24
C ILE A 27 -8.44 6.63 -44.44
N LEU A 28 -8.15 6.02 -45.59
CA LEU A 28 -7.84 6.66 -46.86
C LEU A 28 -9.08 7.37 -47.45
N ALA A 29 -8.97 8.67 -47.65
CA ALA A 29 -9.84 9.43 -48.60
C ALA A 29 -8.99 10.03 -49.69
N LYS A 30 -9.31 9.67 -50.95
CA LYS A 30 -8.72 10.23 -52.18
C LYS A 30 -9.35 11.58 -52.52
N GLY A 31 -8.54 12.56 -52.95
CA GLY A 31 -9.07 13.78 -53.57
C GLY A 31 -8.12 14.88 -53.85
N ARG A 32 -7.63 14.92 -55.07
CA ARG A 32 -7.27 16.08 -55.95
C ARG A 32 -6.18 17.11 -55.57
N SER A 33 -5.24 17.15 -56.47
CA SER A 33 -4.18 18.12 -56.78
C SER A 33 -4.64 19.58 -56.87
N LEU A 34 -3.85 20.48 -56.23
CA LEU A 34 -3.60 21.85 -56.71
C LEU A 34 -2.18 22.25 -56.29
N ARG A 35 -1.34 22.55 -57.28
CA ARG A 35 0.04 23.06 -57.13
C ARG A 35 -0.01 24.51 -56.69
N HIS A 36 0.64 24.85 -55.56
CA HIS A 36 1.17 26.17 -55.31
C HIS A 36 2.52 26.05 -54.62
N ASN A 37 3.52 26.56 -55.34
CA ASN A 37 4.89 26.73 -54.88
C ASN A 37 4.92 27.83 -53.81
N ARG A 38 5.31 27.52 -52.58
CA ARG A 38 5.72 28.51 -51.56
C ARG A 38 6.83 27.94 -50.73
N ASP A 39 7.82 28.75 -50.55
CA ASP A 39 9.04 28.61 -49.78
C ASP A 39 8.87 27.75 -48.51
N VAL A 40 9.48 26.58 -48.54
CA VAL A 40 9.57 25.69 -47.37
C VAL A 40 10.68 26.23 -46.48
N LEU A 41 10.28 26.92 -45.39
CA LEU A 41 11.19 27.13 -44.26
C LEU A 41 11.70 25.76 -43.79
N PRO A 42 13.00 25.62 -43.44
CA PRO A 42 13.53 24.36 -43.00
C PRO A 42 12.79 23.95 -41.70
N THR A 43 12.08 22.83 -41.77
CA THR A 43 11.54 22.15 -40.58
C THR A 43 12.69 21.92 -39.62
N PRO A 44 12.53 22.20 -38.29
CA PRO A 44 13.56 21.90 -37.33
C PRO A 44 13.87 20.42 -37.41
N SER A 45 15.13 20.10 -37.67
CA SER A 45 15.67 18.74 -37.74
C SER A 45 15.31 18.03 -36.44
N ALA A 46 14.32 17.15 -36.47
CA ALA A 46 14.09 16.21 -35.40
C ALA A 46 15.35 15.37 -35.31
N SER A 47 16.08 15.48 -34.21
CA SER A 47 17.20 14.60 -33.93
C SER A 47 16.77 13.15 -34.10
N PRO A 48 17.58 12.28 -34.72
CA PRO A 48 17.20 10.88 -34.92
C PRO A 48 16.82 10.26 -33.57
N PRO A 49 15.80 9.39 -33.53
CA PRO A 49 15.38 8.77 -32.30
C PRO A 49 16.60 8.10 -31.66
N LYS A 50 16.85 8.38 -30.40
CA LYS A 50 17.95 7.79 -29.65
C LYS A 50 17.79 6.28 -29.64
N THR A 51 18.71 5.57 -30.29
CA THR A 51 18.64 4.12 -30.47
C THR A 51 19.08 3.35 -29.23
N VAL A 52 19.90 3.96 -28.36
CA VAL A 52 20.43 3.31 -27.14
C VAL A 52 20.21 4.21 -25.93
N TRP A 53 19.60 3.67 -24.90
CA TRP A 53 19.36 4.33 -23.63
C TRP A 53 20.23 3.69 -22.53
N ALA A 54 20.87 4.49 -21.70
CA ALA A 54 21.57 4.02 -20.51
C ALA A 54 20.66 4.07 -19.27
N VAL A 55 20.99 3.29 -18.25
CA VAL A 55 20.23 3.19 -16.99
C VAL A 55 19.93 4.57 -16.41
N LEU A 56 20.94 5.41 -16.19
CA LEU A 56 20.77 6.73 -15.56
C LEU A 56 19.87 7.67 -16.38
N GLU A 57 19.96 7.60 -17.69
CA GLU A 57 19.16 8.44 -18.58
C GLU A 57 17.67 8.13 -18.48
N VAL A 58 17.34 6.83 -18.48
CA VAL A 58 15.96 6.36 -18.32
C VAL A 58 15.42 6.70 -16.94
N LEU A 59 16.22 6.53 -15.88
CA LEU A 59 15.84 6.92 -14.53
C LEU A 59 15.53 8.42 -14.43
N ARG A 60 16.42 9.28 -14.94
CA ARG A 60 16.21 10.73 -14.92
C ARG A 60 14.95 11.13 -15.70
N TRP A 61 14.76 10.54 -16.86
CA TRP A 61 13.58 10.83 -17.68
C TRP A 61 12.29 10.41 -16.97
N THR A 62 12.26 9.20 -16.37
CA THR A 62 11.08 8.69 -15.67
C THR A 62 10.79 9.49 -14.42
N THR A 63 11.83 9.83 -13.63
CA THR A 63 11.67 10.68 -12.44
C THR A 63 11.01 12.01 -12.79
N ALA A 64 11.56 12.73 -13.77
CA ALA A 64 10.99 14.01 -14.22
C ALA A 64 9.54 13.87 -14.72
N ARG A 65 9.22 12.74 -15.37
CA ARG A 65 7.86 12.47 -15.85
C ARG A 65 6.90 12.20 -14.68
N PHE A 66 7.31 11.45 -13.68
CA PHE A 66 6.54 11.18 -12.47
C PHE A 66 6.32 12.45 -11.64
N GLU A 67 7.35 13.29 -11.46
CA GLU A 67 7.24 14.60 -10.83
C GLU A 67 6.20 15.48 -11.52
N LYS A 68 6.25 15.55 -12.87
CA LYS A 68 5.28 16.31 -13.68
C LYS A 68 3.83 15.82 -13.49
N HIS A 69 3.64 14.54 -13.13
CA HIS A 69 2.32 13.96 -12.83
C HIS A 69 1.96 14.01 -11.34
N GLY A 70 2.76 14.71 -10.51
CA GLY A 70 2.46 14.93 -9.10
C GLY A 70 2.71 13.73 -8.19
N LEU A 71 3.49 12.72 -8.62
CA LEU A 71 3.83 11.58 -7.78
C LEU A 71 4.85 12.01 -6.71
N ALA A 72 4.49 11.88 -5.44
CA ALA A 72 5.31 12.34 -4.31
C ALA A 72 6.64 11.57 -4.19
N SER A 73 6.66 10.28 -4.55
CA SER A 73 7.84 9.40 -4.50
C SER A 73 8.49 9.17 -5.87
N ALA A 74 8.40 10.15 -6.78
CA ALA A 74 8.76 10.02 -8.18
C ALA A 74 10.09 9.31 -8.46
N ARG A 75 11.17 9.69 -7.73
CA ARG A 75 12.50 9.09 -7.87
C ARG A 75 12.54 7.66 -7.36
N LEU A 76 11.97 7.41 -6.18
CA LEU A 76 11.94 6.07 -5.59
C LEU A 76 11.13 5.11 -6.45
N ASP A 77 9.96 5.54 -6.93
CA ASP A 77 9.12 4.75 -7.83
C ASP A 77 9.87 4.40 -9.12
N ALA A 78 10.56 5.37 -9.74
CA ALA A 78 11.35 5.13 -10.95
C ALA A 78 12.47 4.11 -10.71
N GLU A 79 13.18 4.20 -9.58
CA GLU A 79 14.26 3.27 -9.21
C GLU A 79 13.73 1.85 -8.95
N LEU A 80 12.63 1.71 -8.21
CA LEU A 80 12.04 0.41 -7.89
C LEU A 80 11.53 -0.31 -9.15
N LEU A 81 10.83 0.42 -10.03
CA LEU A 81 10.34 -0.13 -11.28
C LEU A 81 11.49 -0.49 -12.24
N ALA A 82 12.57 0.30 -12.26
CA ALA A 82 13.77 -0.01 -13.03
C ALA A 82 14.50 -1.25 -12.50
N ALA A 83 14.67 -1.35 -11.18
CA ALA A 83 15.24 -2.52 -10.51
C ALA A 83 14.49 -3.80 -10.93
N ARG A 84 13.16 -3.77 -10.89
CA ARG A 84 12.29 -4.87 -11.33
C ARG A 84 12.47 -5.20 -12.80
N ALA A 85 12.44 -4.17 -13.68
CA ALA A 85 12.48 -4.37 -15.14
C ALA A 85 13.84 -4.86 -15.63
N PHE A 86 14.93 -4.47 -14.96
CA PHE A 86 16.30 -4.76 -15.38
C PHE A 86 16.92 -5.95 -14.60
N GLY A 87 16.20 -6.52 -13.64
CA GLY A 87 16.70 -7.60 -12.80
C GLY A 87 17.91 -7.19 -11.94
N MET A 88 17.91 -5.93 -11.45
CA MET A 88 19.00 -5.30 -10.68
C MET A 88 18.50 -4.86 -9.33
N SER A 89 19.38 -4.82 -8.33
CA SER A 89 19.12 -4.07 -7.10
C SER A 89 19.22 -2.56 -7.34
N ARG A 90 18.65 -1.75 -6.43
CA ARG A 90 18.77 -0.28 -6.51
C ARG A 90 20.24 0.20 -6.48
N ILE A 91 21.11 -0.48 -5.75
CA ILE A 91 22.55 -0.18 -5.69
C ILE A 91 23.20 -0.45 -7.06
N GLU A 92 22.87 -1.55 -7.71
CA GLU A 92 23.40 -1.91 -9.03
C GLU A 92 22.96 -0.94 -10.13
N LEU A 93 21.78 -0.32 -10.01
CA LEU A 93 21.36 0.74 -10.96
C LEU A 93 22.35 1.92 -10.96
N TYR A 94 22.93 2.25 -9.80
CA TYR A 94 23.93 3.31 -9.68
C TYR A 94 25.35 2.83 -9.98
N ALA A 95 25.68 1.59 -9.66
CA ALA A 95 26.99 1.01 -10.01
C ALA A 95 27.16 0.85 -11.54
N HIS A 96 26.04 0.59 -12.24
CA HIS A 96 26.00 0.40 -13.69
C HIS A 96 25.20 1.49 -14.43
N PHE A 97 25.37 2.75 -13.99
CA PHE A 97 24.60 3.90 -14.44
C PHE A 97 24.69 4.17 -15.96
N ASP A 98 25.80 3.82 -16.58
CA ASP A 98 26.12 3.98 -18.00
C ASP A 98 25.81 2.73 -18.85
N ARG A 99 25.37 1.64 -18.22
CA ARG A 99 25.04 0.39 -18.92
C ARG A 99 23.94 0.65 -19.96
N PRO A 100 24.16 0.25 -21.24
CA PRO A 100 23.11 0.33 -22.25
C PRO A 100 21.99 -0.68 -21.93
N LEU A 101 20.74 -0.28 -22.16
CA LEU A 101 19.58 -1.11 -21.92
C LEU A 101 19.16 -1.86 -23.17
N ALA A 102 18.84 -3.14 -23.04
CA ALA A 102 18.30 -3.97 -24.10
C ALA A 102 16.84 -3.54 -24.44
N ALA A 103 16.40 -3.82 -25.65
CA ALA A 103 15.06 -3.50 -26.10
C ALA A 103 13.96 -4.16 -25.25
N ALA A 104 14.17 -5.37 -24.76
CA ALA A 104 13.27 -6.10 -23.87
C ALA A 104 13.13 -5.41 -22.50
N GLU A 105 14.25 -4.98 -21.90
CA GLU A 105 14.28 -4.23 -20.64
C GLU A 105 13.52 -2.92 -20.76
N LEU A 106 13.76 -2.17 -21.84
CA LEU A 106 13.03 -0.92 -22.12
C LEU A 106 11.52 -1.16 -22.32
N THR A 107 11.13 -2.27 -22.94
CA THR A 107 9.72 -2.61 -23.14
C THR A 107 9.05 -2.95 -21.80
N SER A 108 9.69 -3.77 -20.97
CA SER A 108 9.20 -4.12 -19.63
C SER A 108 9.09 -2.87 -18.74
N TYR A 109 10.13 -2.04 -18.73
CA TYR A 109 10.13 -0.81 -17.94
C TYR A 109 9.04 0.18 -18.39
N ARG A 110 8.84 0.32 -19.71
CA ARG A 110 7.80 1.17 -20.29
C ARG A 110 6.40 0.74 -19.83
N ASP A 111 6.14 -0.55 -19.83
CA ASP A 111 4.85 -1.09 -19.33
C ASP A 111 4.63 -0.70 -17.87
N LEU A 112 5.60 -0.97 -17.00
CA LEU A 112 5.52 -0.60 -15.57
C LEU A 112 5.31 0.91 -15.35
N VAL A 113 6.06 1.74 -16.07
CA VAL A 113 5.91 3.21 -16.00
C VAL A 113 4.52 3.65 -16.46
N SER A 114 3.97 3.05 -17.51
CA SER A 114 2.65 3.38 -18.02
C SER A 114 1.55 3.01 -17.03
N ARG A 115 1.65 1.85 -16.41
CA ARG A 115 0.72 1.38 -15.37
C ARG A 115 0.79 2.26 -14.12
N ARG A 116 2.00 2.65 -13.68
CA ARG A 116 2.18 3.60 -12.56
C ARG A 116 1.54 4.96 -12.84
N LEU A 117 1.71 5.49 -14.05
CA LEU A 117 1.07 6.74 -14.48
C LEU A 117 -0.46 6.63 -14.59
N ALA A 118 -0.99 5.43 -14.79
CA ALA A 118 -2.43 5.15 -14.73
C ALA A 118 -2.97 5.04 -13.30
N GLY A 119 -2.10 5.17 -12.27
CA GLY A 119 -2.48 5.14 -10.85
C GLY A 119 -2.26 3.80 -10.17
N GLU A 120 -1.65 2.79 -10.83
CA GLU A 120 -1.39 1.51 -10.18
C GLU A 120 -0.29 1.65 -9.12
N PRO A 121 -0.50 1.14 -7.88
CA PRO A 121 0.49 1.21 -6.81
C PRO A 121 1.78 0.48 -7.15
N VAL A 122 2.93 1.06 -6.76
CA VAL A 122 4.24 0.42 -6.99
C VAL A 122 4.31 -0.97 -6.38
N ALA A 123 3.76 -1.17 -5.19
CA ALA A 123 3.77 -2.48 -4.53
C ALA A 123 3.07 -3.57 -5.37
N TYR A 124 1.95 -3.26 -6.03
CA TYR A 124 1.29 -4.20 -6.94
C TYR A 124 2.11 -4.45 -8.22
N LEU A 125 2.75 -3.40 -8.74
CA LEU A 125 3.65 -3.55 -9.90
C LEU A 125 4.85 -4.43 -9.59
N LEU A 126 5.35 -4.39 -8.35
CA LEU A 126 6.43 -5.25 -7.87
C LEU A 126 5.94 -6.65 -7.48
N GLY A 127 4.67 -6.76 -7.03
CA GLY A 127 4.07 -7.98 -6.50
C GLY A 127 4.42 -8.27 -5.05
N HIS A 128 5.11 -7.35 -4.37
CA HIS A 128 5.50 -7.52 -2.97
C HIS A 128 5.68 -6.19 -2.25
N LYS A 129 5.62 -6.24 -0.91
CA LYS A 129 5.83 -5.12 0.01
C LYS A 129 6.52 -5.60 1.27
N GLU A 130 7.55 -4.90 1.70
CA GLU A 130 8.16 -5.13 3.01
C GLU A 130 7.28 -4.56 4.11
N PHE A 131 7.08 -5.34 5.19
CA PHE A 131 6.42 -4.97 6.43
C PHE A 131 7.04 -5.73 7.59
N TRP A 132 7.46 -5.07 8.65
CA TRP A 132 8.09 -5.69 9.82
C TRP A 132 9.26 -6.62 9.47
N SER A 133 10.11 -6.20 8.52
CA SER A 133 11.20 -7.03 7.96
C SER A 133 10.74 -8.38 7.39
N LEU A 134 9.47 -8.46 6.96
CA LEU A 134 8.91 -9.54 6.16
C LEU A 134 8.66 -9.04 4.75
N ASP A 135 9.11 -9.78 3.74
CA ASP A 135 8.78 -9.50 2.36
C ASP A 135 7.45 -10.21 2.02
N LEU A 136 6.35 -9.45 1.92
CA LEU A 136 5.00 -9.98 1.75
C LEU A 136 4.54 -9.86 0.30
N LEU A 137 3.95 -10.91 -0.24
CA LEU A 137 3.22 -10.86 -1.51
C LEU A 137 2.01 -9.94 -1.36
N VAL A 138 1.83 -9.04 -2.32
CA VAL A 138 0.66 -8.17 -2.41
C VAL A 138 0.20 -8.04 -3.85
N ASP A 139 -1.12 -7.99 -4.05
CA ASP A 139 -1.77 -7.74 -5.33
C ASP A 139 -3.14 -7.06 -5.09
N PRO A 140 -3.91 -6.72 -6.14
CA PRO A 140 -5.18 -5.99 -5.98
C PRO A 140 -6.27 -6.67 -5.13
N ARG A 141 -6.04 -7.84 -4.55
CA ARG A 141 -6.95 -8.53 -3.65
C ARG A 141 -6.82 -8.07 -2.19
N VAL A 142 -5.73 -7.38 -1.82
CA VAL A 142 -5.42 -7.02 -0.44
C VAL A 142 -4.97 -5.57 -0.30
N LEU A 143 -5.20 -4.96 0.86
CA LEU A 143 -4.58 -3.69 1.23
C LEU A 143 -3.05 -3.84 1.23
N ILE A 144 -2.34 -2.85 0.70
CA ILE A 144 -0.88 -2.79 0.80
C ILE A 144 -0.51 -2.46 2.25
N PRO A 145 0.29 -3.29 2.96
CA PRO A 145 0.72 -3.01 4.33
C PRO A 145 1.37 -1.63 4.46
N ARG A 146 0.92 -0.86 5.46
CA ARG A 146 1.41 0.50 5.73
C ARG A 146 2.48 0.48 6.81
N PRO A 147 3.54 1.30 6.71
CA PRO A 147 4.53 1.42 7.80
C PRO A 147 3.91 1.83 9.12
N ASP A 148 2.85 2.65 9.10
CA ASP A 148 2.16 3.12 10.30
C ASP A 148 1.53 1.96 11.09
N SER A 149 1.13 0.87 10.42
CA SER A 149 0.60 -0.34 11.05
C SER A 149 1.65 -1.11 11.89
N GLU A 150 2.94 -0.82 11.72
CA GLU A 150 3.98 -1.37 12.59
C GLU A 150 3.81 -0.91 14.04
N THR A 151 3.22 0.28 14.26
CA THR A 151 2.83 0.78 15.58
C THR A 151 1.84 -0.16 16.29
N LEU A 152 0.93 -0.81 15.53
CA LEU A 152 0.01 -1.79 16.09
C LEU A 152 0.73 -3.08 16.49
N VAL A 153 1.73 -3.52 15.72
CA VAL A 153 2.56 -4.67 16.11
C VAL A 153 3.33 -4.38 17.39
N GLU A 154 3.93 -3.18 17.53
CA GLU A 154 4.61 -2.75 18.76
C GLU A 154 3.66 -2.75 19.97
N GLU A 155 2.46 -2.16 19.83
CA GLU A 155 1.47 -2.12 20.91
C GLU A 155 1.02 -3.53 21.30
N ALA A 156 0.78 -4.40 20.32
CA ALA A 156 0.41 -5.79 20.52
C ALA A 156 1.47 -6.56 21.32
N LEU A 157 2.74 -6.39 20.97
CA LEU A 157 3.86 -7.04 21.68
C LEU A 157 4.03 -6.50 23.11
N ASP A 158 3.84 -5.20 23.32
CA ASP A 158 3.87 -4.60 24.67
C ASP A 158 2.74 -5.14 25.56
N ARG A 159 1.54 -5.36 25.01
CA ARG A 159 0.39 -5.94 25.72
C ARG A 159 0.58 -7.42 26.03
N LEU A 160 1.37 -8.15 25.23
CA LEU A 160 1.73 -9.56 25.43
C LEU A 160 3.00 -9.76 26.28
N ALA A 161 3.51 -8.72 26.93
CA ALA A 161 4.76 -8.81 27.72
C ALA A 161 4.67 -9.65 29.00
N GLY A 162 3.53 -10.32 29.24
CA GLY A 162 3.32 -11.23 30.37
C GLY A 162 4.00 -12.61 30.20
N PRO A 163 3.99 -13.41 31.26
CA PRO A 163 4.67 -14.71 31.28
C PRO A 163 3.89 -15.86 30.61
N GLU A 164 2.83 -15.57 29.86
CA GLU A 164 2.06 -16.60 29.16
C GLU A 164 2.95 -17.40 28.21
N ALA A 165 2.98 -18.71 28.41
CA ALA A 165 3.88 -19.61 27.70
C ALA A 165 3.54 -19.76 26.19
N ALA A 166 2.27 -19.56 25.81
CA ALA A 166 1.80 -19.70 24.42
C ALA A 166 0.52 -18.87 24.20
N PRO A 167 0.62 -17.54 24.02
CA PRO A 167 -0.55 -16.69 23.90
C PRO A 167 -1.35 -17.03 22.63
N ARG A 168 -2.68 -16.90 22.75
CA ARG A 168 -3.61 -17.03 21.63
C ARG A 168 -3.93 -15.65 21.08
N ILE A 169 -3.59 -15.44 19.83
CA ILE A 169 -3.70 -14.13 19.15
C ILE A 169 -4.68 -14.26 18.00
N ALA A 170 -5.57 -13.29 17.86
CA ALA A 170 -6.45 -13.18 16.70
C ALA A 170 -6.20 -11.88 15.93
N ASP A 171 -6.05 -11.97 14.61
CA ASP A 171 -5.98 -10.85 13.65
C ASP A 171 -7.29 -10.79 12.87
N VAL A 172 -8.06 -9.72 13.04
CA VAL A 172 -9.38 -9.54 12.42
C VAL A 172 -9.31 -8.59 11.23
N GLY A 173 -9.67 -9.09 10.05
CA GLY A 173 -9.49 -8.36 8.79
C GLY A 173 -8.03 -8.42 8.32
N THR A 174 -7.48 -9.63 8.27
CA THR A 174 -6.03 -9.88 8.12
C THR A 174 -5.44 -9.40 6.80
N GLY A 175 -6.25 -9.24 5.75
CA GLY A 175 -5.79 -8.82 4.42
C GLY A 175 -4.68 -9.70 3.87
N SER A 176 -3.48 -9.16 3.69
CA SER A 176 -2.28 -9.90 3.25
C SER A 176 -1.66 -10.80 4.31
N GLY A 177 -2.19 -10.80 5.54
CA GLY A 177 -1.63 -11.50 6.69
C GLY A 177 -0.57 -10.70 7.45
N ALA A 178 -0.37 -9.42 7.16
CA ALA A 178 0.76 -8.64 7.64
C ALA A 178 0.91 -8.64 9.16
N LEU A 179 -0.17 -8.35 9.90
CA LEU A 179 -0.16 -8.32 11.38
C LEU A 179 0.01 -9.73 11.95
N ALA A 180 -0.79 -10.69 11.49
CA ALA A 180 -0.72 -12.07 11.95
C ALA A 180 0.68 -12.66 11.77
N LEU A 181 1.31 -12.45 10.61
CA LEU A 181 2.65 -12.95 10.29
C LEU A 181 3.75 -12.26 11.10
N ALA A 182 3.63 -10.94 11.30
CA ALA A 182 4.56 -10.20 12.15
C ALA A 182 4.52 -10.70 13.59
N LEU A 183 3.32 -10.90 14.14
CA LEU A 183 3.13 -11.42 15.50
C LEU A 183 3.60 -12.86 15.63
N ALA A 184 3.29 -13.75 14.69
CA ALA A 184 3.77 -15.13 14.67
C ALA A 184 5.31 -15.23 14.61
N LYS A 185 5.95 -14.32 13.85
CA LYS A 185 7.42 -14.25 13.79
C LYS A 185 8.04 -13.81 15.11
N GLN A 186 7.43 -12.84 15.79
CA GLN A 186 7.94 -12.29 17.06
C GLN A 186 7.64 -13.19 18.28
N ARG A 187 6.56 -13.96 18.22
CA ARG A 187 6.10 -14.87 19.27
C ARG A 187 5.91 -16.28 18.67
N PRO A 188 7.02 -17.01 18.41
CA PRO A 188 6.95 -18.34 17.78
C PRO A 188 6.15 -19.38 18.55
N GLU A 189 5.98 -19.18 19.86
CA GLU A 189 5.17 -20.00 20.74
C GLU A 189 3.66 -19.70 20.65
N ALA A 190 3.27 -18.56 20.06
CA ALA A 190 1.88 -18.15 20.00
C ALA A 190 1.04 -19.00 19.05
N GLN A 191 -0.23 -19.18 19.39
CA GLN A 191 -1.23 -19.70 18.48
C GLN A 191 -1.94 -18.53 17.80
N VAL A 192 -1.63 -18.30 16.51
CA VAL A 192 -2.15 -17.17 15.76
C VAL A 192 -3.31 -17.61 14.86
N PHE A 193 -4.43 -16.92 14.99
CA PHE A 193 -5.64 -17.05 14.18
C PHE A 193 -5.82 -15.77 13.37
N ALA A 194 -6.29 -15.88 12.14
CA ALA A 194 -6.52 -14.74 11.28
C ALA A 194 -7.84 -14.89 10.51
N THR A 195 -8.63 -13.83 10.48
CA THR A 195 -9.91 -13.83 9.76
C THR A 195 -9.95 -12.74 8.70
N ASP A 196 -10.66 -13.04 7.63
CA ASP A 196 -11.06 -12.05 6.62
C ASP A 196 -12.39 -12.47 6.01
N ILE A 197 -13.20 -11.49 5.61
CA ILE A 197 -14.44 -11.74 4.88
C ILE A 197 -14.17 -12.14 3.42
N SER A 198 -13.04 -11.67 2.87
CA SER A 198 -12.61 -11.95 1.50
C SER A 198 -11.83 -13.27 1.43
N PRO A 199 -12.33 -14.29 0.70
CA PRO A 199 -11.56 -15.51 0.45
C PRO A 199 -10.29 -15.22 -0.36
N ASP A 200 -10.32 -14.24 -1.27
CA ASP A 200 -9.19 -13.85 -2.10
C ASP A 200 -8.05 -13.23 -1.25
N ALA A 201 -8.40 -12.45 -0.22
CA ALA A 201 -7.43 -11.94 0.74
C ALA A 201 -6.78 -13.06 1.54
N LEU A 202 -7.58 -14.03 2.01
CA LEU A 202 -7.07 -15.20 2.72
C LEU A 202 -6.14 -16.06 1.85
N ASP A 203 -6.36 -16.12 0.54
CA ASP A 203 -5.45 -16.85 -0.36
C ASP A 203 -4.08 -16.16 -0.45
N VAL A 204 -4.03 -14.83 -0.47
CA VAL A 204 -2.77 -14.07 -0.39
C VAL A 204 -2.10 -14.29 0.96
N ALA A 205 -2.86 -14.21 2.07
CA ALA A 205 -2.32 -14.42 3.42
C ALA A 205 -1.75 -15.83 3.62
N ARG A 206 -2.43 -16.87 3.12
CA ARG A 206 -1.93 -18.27 3.13
C ARG A 206 -0.64 -18.41 2.33
N ALA A 207 -0.57 -17.83 1.12
CA ALA A 207 0.64 -17.86 0.31
C ALA A 207 1.82 -17.17 1.02
N ASN A 208 1.57 -16.08 1.73
CA ASN A 208 2.57 -15.41 2.55
C ASN A 208 3.02 -16.28 3.73
N ALA A 209 2.10 -16.90 4.45
CA ALA A 209 2.40 -17.79 5.57
C ALA A 209 3.23 -19.00 5.13
N GLU A 210 2.85 -19.64 4.03
CA GLU A 210 3.58 -20.78 3.44
C GLU A 210 5.01 -20.36 3.03
N ARG A 211 5.15 -19.24 2.32
CA ARG A 211 6.46 -18.74 1.87
C ARG A 211 7.39 -18.40 3.03
N LEU A 212 6.85 -17.93 4.16
CA LEU A 212 7.62 -17.56 5.33
C LEU A 212 7.79 -18.70 6.35
N GLY A 213 7.13 -19.85 6.13
CA GLY A 213 7.17 -20.99 7.03
C GLY A 213 6.52 -20.71 8.40
N LEU A 214 5.50 -19.84 8.45
CA LEU A 214 4.80 -19.45 9.67
C LEU A 214 3.44 -20.15 9.77
N ALA A 215 3.12 -20.71 10.93
CA ALA A 215 1.88 -21.42 11.18
C ALA A 215 0.78 -20.44 11.63
N ILE A 216 -0.25 -20.25 10.80
CA ILE A 216 -1.42 -19.42 11.10
C ILE A 216 -2.69 -20.18 10.77
N THR A 217 -3.70 -20.10 11.64
CA THR A 217 -5.03 -20.65 11.39
C THR A 217 -5.90 -19.59 10.72
N PHE A 218 -6.16 -19.75 9.41
CA PHE A 218 -6.99 -18.84 8.64
C PHE A 218 -8.45 -19.29 8.59
N ILE A 219 -9.37 -18.39 8.94
CA ILE A 219 -10.82 -18.67 9.00
C ILE A 219 -11.55 -17.56 8.20
N GLN A 220 -12.35 -17.97 7.21
CA GLN A 220 -13.17 -17.02 6.46
C GLN A 220 -14.42 -16.62 7.26
N GLY A 221 -14.71 -15.33 7.32
CA GLY A 221 -15.97 -14.84 7.85
C GLY A 221 -15.96 -13.37 8.24
N ASP A 222 -17.08 -12.91 8.75
CA ASP A 222 -17.32 -11.49 9.06
C ASP A 222 -16.81 -11.16 10.46
N LEU A 223 -15.79 -10.31 10.49
CA LEU A 223 -15.14 -9.80 11.71
C LEU A 223 -14.74 -10.94 12.69
N HIS A 224 -15.21 -10.83 13.93
CA HIS A 224 -14.91 -11.76 15.03
C HIS A 224 -15.80 -13.03 15.05
N GLN A 225 -16.90 -13.04 14.29
CA GLN A 225 -17.89 -14.14 14.38
C GLN A 225 -17.28 -15.54 14.15
N PRO A 226 -16.41 -15.76 13.14
CA PRO A 226 -15.82 -17.07 12.90
C PRO A 226 -14.81 -17.50 13.98
N LEU A 227 -14.38 -16.60 14.86
CA LEU A 227 -13.46 -16.87 15.97
C LEU A 227 -14.16 -17.42 17.21
N VAL A 228 -15.49 -17.28 17.33
CA VAL A 228 -16.25 -17.70 18.52
C VAL A 228 -15.96 -19.16 18.93
N PRO A 229 -15.92 -20.15 18.01
CA PRO A 229 -15.61 -21.53 18.40
C PRO A 229 -14.14 -21.75 18.82
N ALA A 230 -13.26 -20.83 18.45
CA ALA A 230 -11.81 -20.94 18.71
C ALA A 230 -11.34 -20.16 19.93
N GLY A 231 -12.16 -19.24 20.50
CA GLY A 231 -11.79 -18.45 21.67
C GLY A 231 -11.63 -19.26 22.97
N PRO A 232 -11.21 -18.64 24.08
CA PRO A 232 -10.82 -17.23 24.18
C PRO A 232 -9.42 -16.93 23.62
N PHE A 233 -9.14 -15.60 23.41
CA PHE A 233 -7.85 -15.07 22.93
C PHE A 233 -7.26 -14.12 23.97
N ASP A 234 -5.94 -14.13 24.13
CA ASP A 234 -5.22 -13.21 25.01
C ASP A 234 -5.09 -11.83 24.39
N LEU A 235 -5.05 -11.80 23.03
CA LEU A 235 -4.97 -10.57 22.24
C LEU A 235 -5.81 -10.68 20.96
N ILE A 236 -6.58 -9.65 20.70
CA ILE A 236 -7.20 -9.41 19.39
C ILE A 236 -6.60 -8.14 18.80
N VAL A 237 -6.07 -8.21 17.59
CA VAL A 237 -5.61 -7.06 16.80
C VAL A 237 -6.50 -6.87 15.57
N ALA A 238 -6.65 -5.62 15.11
CA ALA A 238 -7.35 -5.36 13.88
C ALA A 238 -6.90 -4.02 13.25
N ASN A 239 -6.65 -4.05 11.94
CA ASN A 239 -6.58 -2.88 11.09
C ASN A 239 -7.77 -2.93 10.13
N LEU A 240 -8.92 -2.44 10.58
CA LEU A 240 -10.17 -2.46 9.81
C LEU A 240 -10.29 -1.21 8.92
N PRO A 241 -11.07 -1.29 7.84
CA PRO A 241 -11.39 -0.12 7.04
C PRO A 241 -11.96 1.01 7.90
N TYR A 242 -11.32 2.18 7.83
CA TYR A 242 -11.65 3.33 8.67
C TYR A 242 -11.93 4.63 7.89
N ILE A 243 -11.94 4.58 6.55
CA ILE A 243 -12.19 5.77 5.72
C ILE A 243 -13.71 5.95 5.58
N PRO A 244 -14.25 7.15 5.85
CA PRO A 244 -15.65 7.44 5.58
C PRO A 244 -16.00 7.19 4.10
N SER A 245 -17.12 6.54 3.83
CA SER A 245 -17.54 6.18 2.46
C SER A 245 -17.54 7.36 1.49
N GLY A 246 -17.87 8.56 1.98
CA GLY A 246 -17.90 9.79 1.19
C GLY A 246 -16.54 10.34 0.80
N ASP A 247 -15.47 9.94 1.47
CA ASP A 247 -14.11 10.47 1.27
C ASP A 247 -13.32 9.61 0.28
N ILE A 248 -13.76 8.39 0.00
CA ILE A 248 -13.02 7.40 -0.81
C ILE A 248 -12.72 7.93 -2.22
N ASP A 249 -13.69 8.58 -2.87
CA ASP A 249 -13.51 9.10 -4.23
C ASP A 249 -12.50 10.26 -4.30
N GLY A 250 -12.23 10.91 -3.17
CA GLY A 250 -11.24 11.99 -3.01
C GLY A 250 -9.80 11.50 -2.76
N LEU A 251 -9.58 10.21 -2.53
CA LEU A 251 -8.27 9.65 -2.24
C LEU A 251 -7.34 9.70 -3.46
N ALA A 252 -6.04 9.59 -3.22
CA ALA A 252 -5.04 9.45 -4.27
C ALA A 252 -5.35 8.24 -5.17
N ALA A 253 -4.99 8.34 -6.45
CA ALA A 253 -5.36 7.34 -7.45
C ALA A 253 -4.83 5.92 -7.13
N ASP A 254 -3.64 5.84 -6.55
CA ASP A 254 -3.03 4.58 -6.13
C ASP A 254 -3.76 3.96 -4.94
N VAL A 255 -4.21 4.75 -3.97
CA VAL A 255 -5.05 4.26 -2.85
C VAL A 255 -6.42 3.78 -3.37
N ARG A 256 -7.03 4.51 -4.30
CA ARG A 256 -8.31 4.08 -4.91
C ARG A 256 -8.21 2.81 -5.74
N SER A 257 -7.01 2.42 -6.14
CA SER A 257 -6.76 1.15 -6.86
C SER A 257 -6.74 -0.05 -5.92
N GLU A 258 -6.72 0.17 -4.61
CA GLU A 258 -6.81 -0.89 -3.61
C GLU A 258 -8.27 -1.34 -3.42
N PRO A 259 -8.52 -2.54 -2.87
CA PRO A 259 -9.89 -3.05 -2.70
C PRO A 259 -10.75 -2.08 -1.88
N ARG A 260 -11.89 -1.65 -2.41
CA ARG A 260 -12.81 -0.76 -1.68
C ARG A 260 -13.23 -1.36 -0.33
N LEU A 261 -13.41 -2.70 -0.28
CA LEU A 261 -13.71 -3.44 0.94
C LEU A 261 -12.67 -3.21 2.05
N ALA A 262 -11.41 -2.96 1.70
CA ALA A 262 -10.32 -2.71 2.64
C ALA A 262 -10.18 -1.22 3.02
N LEU A 263 -10.96 -0.31 2.43
CA LEU A 263 -10.92 1.12 2.67
C LEU A 263 -12.16 1.65 3.37
N ASP A 264 -13.35 1.14 3.00
CA ASP A 264 -14.66 1.69 3.35
C ASP A 264 -15.09 1.30 4.76
N GLY A 265 -14.92 2.23 5.72
CA GLY A 265 -15.34 2.08 7.12
C GLY A 265 -16.80 2.47 7.40
N GLY A 266 -17.60 2.74 6.35
CA GLY A 266 -18.99 3.19 6.49
C GLY A 266 -19.11 4.71 6.55
N ALA A 267 -20.27 5.21 6.96
CA ALA A 267 -20.63 6.61 6.86
C ALA A 267 -19.65 7.56 7.58
N ASP A 268 -19.12 7.15 8.73
CA ASP A 268 -18.19 7.93 9.56
C ASP A 268 -16.83 7.20 9.76
N GLY A 269 -16.58 6.12 9.04
CA GLY A 269 -15.36 5.35 9.14
C GLY A 269 -15.26 4.41 10.34
N LEU A 270 -16.27 4.32 11.21
CA LEU A 270 -16.21 3.55 12.46
C LEU A 270 -17.18 2.35 12.51
N ALA A 271 -17.90 2.07 11.42
CA ALA A 271 -18.96 1.06 11.44
C ALA A 271 -18.45 -0.35 11.80
N LEU A 272 -17.31 -0.76 11.25
CA LEU A 272 -16.72 -2.08 11.49
C LEU A 272 -16.06 -2.16 12.88
N VAL A 273 -15.37 -1.10 13.27
CA VAL A 273 -14.73 -1.00 14.60
C VAL A 273 -15.78 -1.11 15.70
N ARG A 274 -16.92 -0.40 15.60
CA ARG A 274 -18.02 -0.52 16.58
C ARG A 274 -18.51 -1.95 16.72
N ARG A 275 -18.69 -2.65 15.61
CA ARG A 275 -19.12 -4.06 15.63
C ARG A 275 -18.10 -4.98 16.28
N LEU A 276 -16.81 -4.76 16.01
CA LEU A 276 -15.75 -5.56 16.63
C LEU A 276 -15.65 -5.28 18.13
N VAL A 277 -15.65 -4.01 18.55
CA VAL A 277 -15.54 -3.60 19.96
C VAL A 277 -16.69 -4.19 20.79
N VAL A 278 -17.92 -4.23 20.26
CA VAL A 278 -19.07 -4.84 20.96
C VAL A 278 -18.93 -6.36 21.12
N GLY A 279 -18.36 -7.03 20.10
CA GLY A 279 -18.23 -8.51 20.14
C GLY A 279 -16.93 -9.01 20.76
N ALA A 280 -15.90 -8.20 20.88
CA ALA A 280 -14.59 -8.60 21.40
C ALA A 280 -14.61 -9.08 22.87
N PRO A 281 -15.41 -8.51 23.78
CA PRO A 281 -15.47 -9.00 25.18
C PRO A 281 -15.81 -10.48 25.29
N ASP A 282 -16.65 -11.02 24.42
CA ASP A 282 -17.04 -12.44 24.45
C ASP A 282 -15.89 -13.39 24.05
N LEU A 283 -14.88 -12.86 23.38
CA LEU A 283 -13.72 -13.60 22.89
C LEU A 283 -12.47 -13.42 23.74
N LEU A 284 -12.49 -12.50 24.69
CA LEU A 284 -11.34 -12.18 25.54
C LEU A 284 -11.60 -12.71 26.97
N PRO A 285 -10.61 -13.34 27.66
CA PRO A 285 -10.67 -13.56 29.07
C PRO A 285 -10.52 -12.23 29.82
N PRO A 286 -10.83 -12.14 31.14
CA PRO A 286 -10.40 -11.03 31.96
C PRO A 286 -8.89 -10.82 31.84
N GLY A 287 -8.45 -9.58 31.56
CA GLY A 287 -7.06 -9.27 31.27
C GLY A 287 -6.64 -9.42 29.80
N GLY A 288 -7.46 -10.03 28.96
CA GLY A 288 -7.24 -10.07 27.50
C GLY A 288 -7.35 -8.69 26.84
N CYS A 289 -6.61 -8.45 25.79
CA CYS A 289 -6.46 -7.13 25.17
C CYS A 289 -7.09 -7.06 23.78
N LEU A 290 -7.71 -5.92 23.45
CA LEU A 290 -8.07 -5.51 22.11
C LEU A 290 -7.20 -4.33 21.70
N ALA A 291 -6.54 -4.41 20.52
CA ALA A 291 -5.73 -3.35 19.96
C ALA A 291 -6.15 -3.07 18.50
N LEU A 292 -6.42 -1.82 18.19
CA LEU A 292 -7.04 -1.37 16.94
C LEU A 292 -6.19 -0.30 16.28
N GLU A 293 -5.92 -0.43 14.98
CA GLU A 293 -5.45 0.69 14.18
C GLU A 293 -6.61 1.65 13.91
N VAL A 294 -6.32 2.96 13.93
CA VAL A 294 -7.31 4.02 13.81
C VAL A 294 -6.86 5.08 12.80
N GLY A 295 -7.82 5.68 12.11
CA GLY A 295 -7.58 6.86 11.28
C GLY A 295 -7.25 8.10 12.12
N ALA A 296 -6.57 9.06 11.51
CA ALA A 296 -6.26 10.33 12.18
C ALA A 296 -7.54 11.01 12.71
N GLY A 297 -7.56 11.36 13.99
CA GLY A 297 -8.69 12.01 14.67
C GLY A 297 -9.81 11.05 15.12
N GLN A 298 -9.65 9.73 14.99
CA GLN A 298 -10.65 8.77 15.45
C GLN A 298 -10.37 8.21 16.85
N ALA A 299 -9.19 8.47 17.43
CA ALA A 299 -8.75 7.88 18.69
C ALA A 299 -9.73 8.10 19.83
N ASP A 300 -10.13 9.37 20.10
CA ASP A 300 -11.04 9.70 21.18
C ASP A 300 -12.37 8.94 21.12
N ALA A 301 -12.96 8.82 19.92
CA ALA A 301 -14.22 8.11 19.72
C ALA A 301 -14.10 6.61 19.99
N ILE A 302 -12.93 6.03 19.69
CA ILE A 302 -12.67 4.59 19.93
C ILE A 302 -12.32 4.36 21.40
N GLU A 303 -11.63 5.28 22.08
CA GLU A 303 -11.41 5.23 23.52
C GLU A 303 -12.74 5.25 24.28
N GLU A 304 -13.67 6.15 23.92
CA GLU A 304 -15.02 6.18 24.52
C GLU A 304 -15.77 4.87 24.28
N LEU A 305 -15.67 4.28 23.08
CA LEU A 305 -16.27 2.99 22.76
C LEU A 305 -15.74 1.87 23.63
N LEU A 306 -14.42 1.79 23.81
CA LEU A 306 -13.77 0.77 24.64
C LEU A 306 -14.18 0.91 26.11
N HIS A 307 -14.16 2.13 26.64
CA HIS A 307 -14.67 2.39 28.01
C HIS A 307 -16.14 1.99 28.19
N GLY A 308 -16.99 2.32 27.21
CA GLY A 308 -18.40 2.00 27.22
C GLY A 308 -18.72 0.49 27.12
N THR A 309 -17.75 -0.33 26.70
CA THR A 309 -17.89 -1.79 26.55
C THR A 309 -17.09 -2.59 27.59
N GLY A 310 -16.60 -1.93 28.65
CA GLY A 310 -15.98 -2.59 29.79
C GLY A 310 -14.48 -2.91 29.62
N PHE A 311 -13.80 -2.16 28.77
CA PHE A 311 -12.34 -2.18 28.72
C PHE A 311 -11.74 -1.15 29.67
N ASP A 312 -10.73 -1.60 30.42
CA ASP A 312 -9.90 -0.81 31.33
C ASP A 312 -8.52 -0.56 30.72
N GLY A 313 -7.74 0.36 31.33
CA GLY A 313 -6.38 0.66 30.88
C GLY A 313 -6.31 1.04 29.40
N VAL A 314 -7.35 1.71 28.92
CA VAL A 314 -7.43 2.23 27.55
C VAL A 314 -6.34 3.26 27.32
N ARG A 315 -5.61 3.12 26.22
CA ARG A 315 -4.56 4.08 25.83
C ARG A 315 -4.44 4.19 24.33
N SER A 316 -4.04 5.36 23.84
CA SER A 316 -3.60 5.57 22.48
C SER A 316 -2.08 5.51 22.35
N ARG A 317 -1.60 5.12 21.16
CA ARG A 317 -0.18 5.14 20.77
C ARG A 317 -0.03 5.89 19.46
N ARG A 318 1.02 6.74 19.41
CA ARG A 318 1.32 7.55 18.24
C ARG A 318 2.34 6.86 17.35
N ASP A 319 2.19 7.05 16.03
CA ASP A 319 3.19 6.68 15.04
C ASP A 319 4.41 7.62 15.09
N LEU A 320 5.41 7.35 14.24
CA LEU A 320 6.63 8.16 14.16
C LEU A 320 6.38 9.60 13.67
N ALA A 321 5.23 9.87 13.05
CA ALA A 321 4.81 11.22 12.65
C ALA A 321 4.09 11.96 13.79
N GLY A 322 3.87 11.31 14.94
CA GLY A 322 3.17 11.87 16.09
C GLY A 322 1.65 11.83 15.98
N ILE A 323 1.11 11.10 15.02
CA ILE A 323 -0.34 10.90 14.82
C ILE A 323 -0.79 9.70 15.67
N GLU A 324 -1.90 9.83 16.40
CA GLU A 324 -2.52 8.70 17.09
C GLU A 324 -2.97 7.67 16.08
N ARG A 325 -2.39 6.48 16.19
CA ARG A 325 -2.54 5.43 15.19
C ARG A 325 -3.09 4.15 15.74
N VAL A 326 -2.95 3.91 17.04
CA VAL A 326 -3.44 2.71 17.70
C VAL A 326 -4.19 3.10 18.97
N VAL A 327 -5.33 2.45 19.21
CA VAL A 327 -6.04 2.49 20.49
C VAL A 327 -6.16 1.07 21.00
N SER A 328 -5.83 0.84 22.26
CA SER A 328 -5.91 -0.47 22.90
C SER A 328 -6.55 -0.41 24.27
N GLY A 329 -7.21 -1.49 24.69
CA GLY A 329 -7.80 -1.64 26.01
C GLY A 329 -7.73 -3.09 26.49
N VAL A 330 -7.76 -3.28 27.79
CA VAL A 330 -7.73 -4.59 28.46
C VAL A 330 -9.14 -4.88 28.98
N LYS A 331 -9.68 -6.07 28.72
CA LYS A 331 -10.97 -6.46 29.28
C LYS A 331 -10.93 -6.46 30.80
N GLY A 332 -11.81 -5.67 31.41
CA GLY A 332 -11.94 -5.56 32.83
C GLY A 332 -12.29 -6.90 33.50
N THR A 333 -11.89 -7.05 34.74
CA THR A 333 -12.35 -8.15 35.60
C THR A 333 -13.75 -7.77 36.08
N SER A 334 -14.80 -8.17 35.32
CA SER A 334 -16.18 -7.94 35.73
C SER A 334 -16.41 -8.48 37.13
N SER A 335 -16.82 -7.59 38.02
CA SER A 335 -17.31 -7.97 39.38
C SER A 335 -18.64 -8.67 39.27
#